data_7a0b0400bca82773f24d359cb15c7f77
#
_entry.id   7a0b0400bca82773f24d359cb15c7f77
#
_cell.length_a   1.000
_cell.length_b   1.000
_cell.length_c   1.000
_cell.angle_alpha   90.00
_cell.angle_beta   90.00
_cell.angle_gamma   90.00
#
_symmetry.space_group_name_H-M   'P 1'
#
loop_
_entity.id
_entity.type
_entity.pdbx_description
1 polymer ?
#
loop_
_entity_poly.entity_id
_entity_poly.type
_entity_poly.pdbx_seq_one_letter_code
_entity_poly.pdbx_strand_id
1 'polypeptide(L)'
;MPNKQGTIFINYRKDDSNWNALALYNDLQKYFDKEQLFKDFNAILPGDDFVVSIQNALNKCNVLLVIIGRTWLQMEGADGKRRLDDPDDFVRLEVATALERGIQVVPVLFDGAPMPKIGELPENLRGLCRRQFIEIDPKRFEDDVRNLAEAIRKILPQERPEPGPPKPPPHPPKPEPHNWQGGTPPKPDNNLLWAILSTLLCCLPLGIVSILHATKVDHLYTSGQYDQAKAEADKAKQWAIYSVIGGVVFLILYFILVALGTLGGGYNY
;
A
#
# COMPACT_ATOMS: atom_id res chain seq x y z
N MET A 1 -8.01 1.73 -3.18
CA MET A 1 -7.79 0.93 -1.96
C MET A 1 -6.36 0.44 -2.01
N PRO A 2 -5.59 0.44 -0.93
CA PRO A 2 -4.22 -0.05 -1.00
C PRO A 2 -4.27 -1.52 -1.36
N ASN A 3 -3.53 -1.86 -2.41
CA ASN A 3 -3.31 -3.19 -2.93
C ASN A 3 -2.87 -4.10 -1.78
N LYS A 4 -3.60 -5.19 -1.49
CA LYS A 4 -3.24 -6.18 -0.47
C LYS A 4 -2.16 -7.11 -1.02
N GLN A 5 -1.04 -6.54 -1.40
CA GLN A 5 0.15 -7.33 -1.69
C GLN A 5 0.68 -7.88 -0.37
N GLY A 6 0.93 -9.19 -0.33
CA GLY A 6 1.40 -9.85 0.88
C GLY A 6 2.75 -9.29 1.34
N THR A 7 3.00 -9.34 2.65
CA THR A 7 4.15 -8.74 3.32
C THR A 7 5.17 -9.79 3.70
N ILE A 8 6.44 -9.52 3.42
CA ILE A 8 7.59 -10.36 3.69
C ILE A 8 8.43 -9.69 4.76
N PHE A 9 8.71 -10.40 5.84
CA PHE A 9 9.57 -9.90 6.90
C PHE A 9 10.89 -10.70 6.94
N ILE A 10 12.04 -10.00 7.06
CA ILE A 10 13.37 -10.60 7.13
C ILE A 10 13.86 -10.51 8.56
N ASN A 11 13.86 -11.66 9.24
CA ASN A 11 14.42 -11.83 10.58
C ASN A 11 15.88 -12.26 10.45
N TYR A 12 16.77 -11.61 11.17
CA TYR A 12 18.20 -11.91 11.17
C TYR A 12 18.88 -11.46 12.46
N ARG A 13 20.07 -11.99 12.71
CA ARG A 13 20.93 -11.60 13.83
C ARG A 13 22.01 -10.64 13.34
N LYS A 14 22.06 -9.42 13.89
CA LYS A 14 23.03 -8.39 13.43
C LYS A 14 24.47 -8.89 13.45
N ASP A 15 24.86 -9.56 14.53
CA ASP A 15 26.22 -10.00 14.72
C ASP A 15 26.59 -11.27 13.95
N ASP A 16 25.60 -11.96 13.33
CA ASP A 16 25.77 -13.18 12.54
C ASP A 16 25.63 -12.93 11.04
N SER A 17 24.53 -12.29 10.62
CA SER A 17 24.10 -12.33 9.23
C SER A 17 23.61 -10.98 8.71
N ASN A 18 24.09 -9.86 9.27
CA ASN A 18 23.68 -8.51 8.85
C ASN A 18 23.92 -8.23 7.36
N TRP A 19 25.10 -8.58 6.84
CA TRP A 19 25.43 -8.36 5.44
C TRP A 19 24.62 -9.27 4.52
N ASN A 20 24.39 -10.53 4.92
CA ASN A 20 23.59 -11.48 4.19
C ASN A 20 22.13 -11.01 4.09
N ALA A 21 21.58 -10.52 5.20
CA ALA A 21 20.23 -9.93 5.24
C ALA A 21 20.11 -8.68 4.38
N LEU A 22 21.13 -7.81 4.38
CA LEU A 22 21.17 -6.62 3.55
C LEU A 22 21.25 -6.96 2.05
N ALA A 23 22.14 -7.88 1.68
CA ALA A 23 22.29 -8.34 0.30
C ALA A 23 20.99 -8.98 -0.20
N LEU A 24 20.39 -9.85 0.59
CA LEU A 24 19.12 -10.49 0.28
C LEU A 24 17.99 -9.47 0.12
N TYR A 25 17.86 -8.53 1.05
CA TYR A 25 16.86 -7.45 0.98
C TYR A 25 16.99 -6.64 -0.30
N ASN A 26 18.23 -6.22 -0.66
CA ASN A 26 18.47 -5.43 -1.85
C ASN A 26 18.14 -6.22 -3.15
N ASP A 27 18.45 -7.51 -3.18
CA ASP A 27 18.19 -8.33 -4.36
C ASP A 27 16.71 -8.69 -4.49
N LEU A 28 16.01 -8.94 -3.38
CA LEU A 28 14.56 -9.17 -3.38
C LEU A 28 13.75 -7.98 -3.88
N GLN A 29 14.26 -6.74 -3.81
CA GLN A 29 13.63 -5.57 -4.40
C GLN A 29 13.54 -5.60 -5.94
N LYS A 30 14.25 -6.53 -6.61
CA LYS A 30 14.07 -6.81 -8.03
C LYS A 30 12.78 -7.58 -8.32
N TYR A 31 12.19 -8.22 -7.31
CA TYR A 31 11.08 -9.17 -7.42
C TYR A 31 9.81 -8.73 -6.69
N PHE A 32 9.96 -7.86 -5.68
CA PHE A 32 8.89 -7.39 -4.79
C PHE A 32 9.00 -5.90 -4.58
N ASP A 33 7.86 -5.23 -4.39
CA ASP A 33 7.83 -3.82 -4.07
C ASP A 33 8.45 -3.55 -2.70
N LYS A 34 9.08 -2.39 -2.53
CA LYS A 34 9.76 -2.00 -1.30
C LYS A 34 8.81 -2.03 -0.09
N GLU A 35 7.55 -1.71 -0.31
CA GLU A 35 6.47 -1.70 0.69
C GLU A 35 6.06 -3.10 1.16
N GLN A 36 6.44 -4.14 0.40
CA GLN A 36 6.21 -5.54 0.77
C GLN A 36 7.33 -6.12 1.62
N LEU A 37 8.53 -5.52 1.57
CA LEU A 37 9.73 -6.02 2.20
C LEU A 37 10.05 -5.26 3.48
N PHE A 38 10.04 -5.95 4.61
CA PHE A 38 10.38 -5.38 5.90
C PHE A 38 11.63 -6.08 6.46
N LYS A 39 12.57 -5.26 6.84
CA LYS A 39 13.82 -5.64 7.47
C LYS A 39 14.02 -4.70 8.66
N ASP A 40 14.26 -5.21 9.83
CA ASP A 40 14.40 -4.46 11.08
C ASP A 40 13.12 -3.79 11.62
N PHE A 41 12.90 -3.96 12.92
CA PHE A 41 11.94 -3.15 13.70
C PHE A 41 12.47 -1.76 14.05
N ASN A 42 13.29 -1.13 13.19
CA ASN A 42 13.80 0.23 13.41
C ASN A 42 12.71 1.31 13.43
N ALA A 43 11.44 0.92 13.29
CA ALA A 43 10.29 1.80 13.45
C ALA A 43 9.73 1.81 14.88
N ILE A 44 10.36 1.13 15.85
CA ILE A 44 9.97 1.21 17.26
C ILE A 44 10.43 2.56 17.78
N LEU A 45 9.47 3.43 18.09
CA LEU A 45 9.76 4.72 18.66
C LEU A 45 10.29 4.57 20.10
N PRO A 46 11.20 5.43 20.55
CA PRO A 46 11.60 5.43 21.94
C PRO A 46 10.38 5.57 22.86
N GLY A 47 10.18 4.58 23.74
CA GLY A 47 9.03 4.53 24.67
C GLY A 47 7.91 3.58 24.27
N ASP A 48 7.94 3.02 23.05
CA ASP A 48 6.97 2.01 22.65
C ASP A 48 7.24 0.65 23.34
N ASP A 49 6.16 -0.07 23.63
CA ASP A 49 6.26 -1.46 24.05
C ASP A 49 6.74 -2.31 22.87
N PHE A 50 7.93 -2.85 23.04
CA PHE A 50 8.64 -3.61 22.04
C PHE A 50 7.87 -4.89 21.61
N VAL A 51 7.30 -5.62 22.57
CA VAL A 51 6.54 -6.86 22.30
C VAL A 51 5.29 -6.55 21.48
N VAL A 52 4.60 -5.45 21.81
CA VAL A 52 3.43 -4.98 21.07
C VAL A 52 3.83 -4.57 19.64
N SER A 53 4.98 -3.94 19.50
CA SER A 53 5.48 -3.51 18.16
C SER A 53 5.82 -4.69 17.26
N ILE A 54 6.50 -5.74 17.78
CA ILE A 54 6.71 -7.01 17.07
C ILE A 54 5.36 -7.62 16.66
N GLN A 55 4.43 -7.71 17.59
CA GLN A 55 3.12 -8.29 17.34
C GLN A 55 2.38 -7.56 16.23
N ASN A 56 2.43 -6.25 16.21
CA ASN A 56 1.77 -5.41 15.19
C ASN A 56 2.40 -5.59 13.81
N ALA A 57 3.73 -5.69 13.72
CA ALA A 57 4.40 -5.93 12.46
C ALA A 57 4.11 -7.34 11.91
N LEU A 58 4.15 -8.36 12.77
CA LEU A 58 3.82 -9.73 12.39
C LEU A 58 2.34 -9.93 12.05
N ASN A 59 1.42 -9.11 12.56
CA ASN A 59 0.00 -9.15 12.18
C ASN A 59 -0.24 -8.90 10.68
N LYS A 60 0.66 -8.20 10.03
CA LYS A 60 0.60 -7.89 8.59
C LYS A 60 1.49 -8.83 7.77
N CYS A 61 2.30 -9.66 8.43
CA CYS A 61 3.29 -10.51 7.79
C CYS A 61 2.65 -11.77 7.22
N ASN A 62 2.92 -12.07 5.97
CA ASN A 62 2.52 -13.33 5.32
C ASN A 62 3.64 -14.35 5.32
N VAL A 63 4.89 -13.88 5.18
CA VAL A 63 6.08 -14.72 5.11
C VAL A 63 7.17 -14.14 6.00
N LEU A 64 7.70 -14.95 6.91
CA LEU A 64 8.89 -14.65 7.70
C LEU A 64 10.09 -15.41 7.13
N LEU A 65 11.09 -14.68 6.63
CA LEU A 65 12.38 -15.24 6.24
C LEU A 65 13.30 -15.21 7.45
N VAL A 66 13.75 -16.38 7.94
CA VAL A 66 14.68 -16.50 9.06
C VAL A 66 16.06 -16.72 8.51
N ILE A 67 16.90 -15.68 8.55
CA ILE A 67 18.29 -15.77 8.07
C ILE A 67 19.14 -16.47 9.12
N ILE A 68 19.72 -17.59 8.73
CA ILE A 68 20.55 -18.43 9.60
C ILE A 68 21.96 -18.44 9.02
N GLY A 69 22.87 -17.76 9.69
CA GLY A 69 24.30 -17.82 9.43
C GLY A 69 25.01 -18.84 10.32
N ARG A 70 26.32 -18.91 10.19
CA ARG A 70 27.14 -19.95 10.85
C ARG A 70 27.09 -19.89 12.36
N THR A 71 26.96 -18.72 12.96
CA THR A 71 26.96 -18.50 14.40
C THR A 71 25.57 -18.32 15.00
N TRP A 72 24.53 -18.29 14.18
CA TRP A 72 23.15 -18.02 14.57
C TRP A 72 22.69 -18.87 15.77
N LEU A 73 23.02 -20.18 15.74
CA LEU A 73 22.62 -21.15 16.78
C LEU A 73 23.41 -20.98 18.08
N GLN A 74 24.69 -20.67 17.99
CA GLN A 74 25.64 -20.72 19.12
C GLN A 74 25.96 -19.31 19.67
N MET A 75 25.39 -18.24 19.09
CA MET A 75 25.72 -16.89 19.50
C MET A 75 25.40 -16.65 20.97
N GLU A 76 26.36 -16.13 21.71
CA GLU A 76 26.27 -15.83 23.12
C GLU A 76 25.91 -14.36 23.36
N GLY A 77 25.23 -14.08 24.46
CA GLY A 77 24.99 -12.75 24.98
C GLY A 77 26.19 -12.24 25.81
N ALA A 78 26.08 -11.04 26.35
CA ALA A 78 27.09 -10.45 27.22
C ALA A 78 27.32 -11.26 28.52
N ASP A 79 26.37 -12.06 28.92
CA ASP A 79 26.41 -12.95 30.08
C ASP A 79 27.03 -14.33 29.80
N GLY A 80 27.52 -14.56 28.57
CA GLY A 80 28.09 -15.81 28.11
C GLY A 80 27.08 -16.94 27.88
N LYS A 81 25.78 -16.66 27.98
CA LYS A 81 24.75 -17.63 27.65
C LYS A 81 24.33 -17.53 26.21
N ARG A 82 23.89 -18.63 25.66
CA ARG A 82 23.38 -18.66 24.30
C ARG A 82 22.13 -17.79 24.18
N ARG A 83 22.12 -16.85 23.24
CA ARG A 83 21.02 -15.89 23.07
C ARG A 83 19.67 -16.56 22.77
N LEU A 84 19.67 -17.68 22.06
CA LEU A 84 18.43 -18.42 21.78
C LEU A 84 17.80 -19.04 23.03
N ASP A 85 18.55 -19.20 24.13
CA ASP A 85 18.00 -19.70 25.41
C ASP A 85 17.36 -18.59 26.25
N ASP A 86 17.67 -17.32 25.93
CA ASP A 86 17.04 -16.17 26.55
C ASP A 86 15.59 -15.99 26.06
N PRO A 87 14.57 -16.06 26.93
CA PRO A 87 13.18 -15.82 26.54
C PRO A 87 12.93 -14.45 25.93
N ASP A 88 13.74 -13.45 26.30
CA ASP A 88 13.59 -12.06 25.86
C ASP A 88 14.45 -11.74 24.60
N ASP A 89 15.12 -12.74 24.04
CA ASP A 89 15.89 -12.55 22.79
C ASP A 89 14.95 -12.24 21.63
N PHE A 90 15.17 -11.12 20.99
CA PHE A 90 14.33 -10.58 19.92
C PHE A 90 14.12 -11.54 18.74
N VAL A 91 15.21 -12.15 18.26
CA VAL A 91 15.16 -13.10 17.15
C VAL A 91 14.31 -14.31 17.53
N ARG A 92 14.48 -14.81 18.77
CA ARG A 92 13.67 -15.90 19.32
C ARG A 92 12.19 -15.52 19.40
N LEU A 93 11.87 -14.33 19.94
CA LEU A 93 10.49 -13.85 20.08
C LEU A 93 9.78 -13.72 18.74
N GLU A 94 10.46 -13.14 17.74
CA GLU A 94 9.92 -12.97 16.39
C GLU A 94 9.58 -14.32 15.74
N VAL A 95 10.53 -15.25 15.77
CA VAL A 95 10.36 -16.58 15.16
C VAL A 95 9.30 -17.38 15.90
N ALA A 96 9.32 -17.38 17.25
CA ALA A 96 8.32 -18.07 18.08
C ALA A 96 6.90 -17.54 17.80
N THR A 97 6.73 -16.21 17.79
CA THR A 97 5.44 -15.59 17.53
C THR A 97 4.94 -15.91 16.10
N ALA A 98 5.81 -15.91 15.12
CA ALA A 98 5.44 -16.28 13.75
C ALA A 98 4.99 -17.74 13.64
N LEU A 99 5.70 -18.66 14.30
CA LEU A 99 5.34 -20.08 14.34
C LEU A 99 4.00 -20.31 15.04
N GLU A 100 3.77 -19.66 16.18
CA GLU A 100 2.54 -19.75 16.97
C GLU A 100 1.33 -19.25 16.19
N ARG A 101 1.49 -18.16 15.44
CA ARG A 101 0.42 -17.56 14.63
C ARG A 101 0.20 -18.26 13.30
N GLY A 102 0.96 -19.28 12.97
CA GLY A 102 0.85 -19.99 11.70
C GLY A 102 1.32 -19.17 10.49
N ILE A 103 2.11 -18.11 10.70
CA ILE A 103 2.76 -17.37 9.61
C ILE A 103 3.69 -18.32 8.86
N GLN A 104 3.79 -18.17 7.55
CA GLN A 104 4.69 -18.99 6.76
C GLN A 104 6.14 -18.62 7.06
N VAL A 105 6.84 -19.48 7.80
CA VAL A 105 8.25 -19.30 8.17
C VAL A 105 9.12 -20.07 7.19
N VAL A 106 10.10 -19.40 6.57
CA VAL A 106 11.06 -19.96 5.63
C VAL A 106 12.46 -19.75 6.17
N PRO A 107 13.17 -20.82 6.64
CA PRO A 107 14.58 -20.71 6.97
C PRO A 107 15.42 -20.49 5.72
N VAL A 108 16.32 -19.51 5.77
CA VAL A 108 17.25 -19.19 4.69
C VAL A 108 18.69 -19.34 5.23
N LEU A 109 19.39 -20.37 4.77
CA LEU A 109 20.72 -20.69 5.23
C LEU A 109 21.77 -19.98 4.40
N PHE A 110 22.73 -19.36 5.05
CA PHE A 110 23.85 -18.67 4.42
C PHE A 110 25.18 -19.26 4.81
N ASP A 111 26.15 -19.10 3.92
CA ASP A 111 27.56 -19.46 4.17
C ASP A 111 27.77 -20.93 4.58
N GLY A 112 26.89 -21.82 4.10
CA GLY A 112 26.95 -23.24 4.48
C GLY A 112 26.55 -23.50 5.93
N ALA A 113 25.74 -22.61 6.54
CA ALA A 113 25.20 -22.84 7.88
C ALA A 113 24.29 -24.07 7.88
N PRO A 114 24.43 -24.98 8.85
CA PRO A 114 23.57 -26.14 8.95
C PRO A 114 22.19 -25.74 9.47
N MET A 115 21.16 -26.46 9.01
CA MET A 115 19.83 -26.34 9.61
C MET A 115 19.86 -26.83 11.06
N PRO A 116 19.41 -26.06 12.06
CA PRO A 116 19.39 -26.49 13.45
C PRO A 116 18.56 -27.75 13.65
N LYS A 117 19.05 -28.63 14.56
CA LYS A 117 18.32 -29.84 14.94
C LYS A 117 17.29 -29.54 16.04
N ILE A 118 16.24 -30.36 16.12
CA ILE A 118 15.12 -30.13 17.05
C ILE A 118 15.58 -30.08 18.53
N GLY A 119 16.59 -30.83 18.89
CA GLY A 119 17.17 -30.85 20.26
C GLY A 119 18.08 -29.67 20.58
N GLU A 120 18.46 -28.88 19.59
CA GLU A 120 19.32 -27.71 19.74
C GLU A 120 18.51 -26.40 19.95
N LEU A 121 17.19 -26.46 19.71
CA LEU A 121 16.31 -25.30 19.79
C LEU A 121 15.44 -25.32 21.04
N PRO A 122 15.17 -24.16 21.64
CA PRO A 122 14.14 -24.00 22.63
C PRO A 122 12.78 -24.51 22.14
N GLU A 123 11.93 -24.95 23.03
CA GLU A 123 10.66 -25.62 22.70
C GLU A 123 9.79 -24.82 21.72
N ASN A 124 9.67 -23.51 21.92
CA ASN A 124 8.87 -22.61 21.09
C ASN A 124 9.46 -22.38 19.70
N LEU A 125 10.71 -22.76 19.44
CA LEU A 125 11.36 -22.68 18.14
C LEU A 125 11.43 -24.03 17.38
N ARG A 126 11.10 -25.15 18.01
CA ARG A 126 11.22 -26.50 17.40
C ARG A 126 10.42 -26.64 16.12
N GLY A 127 9.35 -25.84 15.96
CA GLY A 127 8.57 -25.77 14.74
C GLY A 127 9.38 -25.33 13.50
N LEU A 128 10.49 -24.61 13.69
CA LEU A 128 11.39 -24.17 12.62
C LEU A 128 12.02 -25.37 11.91
N CYS A 129 12.43 -26.42 12.66
CA CYS A 129 13.08 -27.60 12.10
C CYS A 129 12.19 -28.43 11.17
N ARG A 130 10.87 -28.17 11.17
CA ARG A 130 9.90 -28.85 10.28
C ARG A 130 9.66 -28.08 8.99
N ARG A 131 10.30 -26.92 8.83
CA ARG A 131 10.13 -26.08 7.66
C ARG A 131 11.14 -26.44 6.59
N GLN A 132 10.68 -26.42 5.33
CA GLN A 132 11.60 -26.52 4.19
C GLN A 132 12.47 -25.27 4.17
N PHE A 133 13.78 -25.45 4.14
CA PHE A 133 14.73 -24.34 4.05
C PHE A 133 15.19 -24.10 2.61
N ILE A 134 15.75 -22.93 2.38
CA ILE A 134 16.45 -22.57 1.14
C ILE A 134 17.89 -22.20 1.53
N GLU A 135 18.86 -22.73 0.80
CA GLU A 135 20.26 -22.37 0.95
C GLU A 135 20.64 -21.31 -0.09
N ILE A 136 21.37 -20.28 0.34
CA ILE A 136 21.92 -19.24 -0.52
C ILE A 136 23.44 -19.39 -0.55
N ASP A 137 23.95 -19.85 -1.69
CA ASP A 137 25.39 -19.97 -1.93
C ASP A 137 25.90 -18.63 -2.53
N PRO A 138 26.93 -18.01 -1.93
CA PRO A 138 27.53 -16.79 -2.49
C PRO A 138 27.94 -16.91 -3.97
N LYS A 139 28.29 -18.10 -4.45
CA LYS A 139 28.67 -18.34 -5.84
C LYS A 139 27.47 -18.37 -6.81
N ARG A 140 26.28 -18.63 -6.29
CA ARG A 140 25.02 -18.71 -7.05
C ARG A 140 23.94 -17.77 -6.50
N PHE A 141 24.37 -16.72 -5.82
CA PHE A 141 23.51 -15.84 -5.05
C PHE A 141 22.27 -15.37 -5.83
N GLU A 142 22.44 -14.85 -7.04
CA GLU A 142 21.33 -14.33 -7.86
C GLU A 142 20.33 -15.43 -8.25
N ASP A 143 20.81 -16.62 -8.61
CA ASP A 143 19.95 -17.75 -8.97
C ASP A 143 19.19 -18.27 -7.75
N ASP A 144 19.85 -18.39 -6.61
CA ASP A 144 19.25 -18.88 -5.37
C ASP A 144 18.22 -17.86 -4.84
N VAL A 145 18.50 -16.55 -4.93
CA VAL A 145 17.52 -15.51 -4.56
C VAL A 145 16.32 -15.50 -5.52
N ARG A 146 16.54 -15.73 -6.81
CA ARG A 146 15.43 -15.87 -7.77
C ARG A 146 14.54 -17.06 -7.40
N ASN A 147 15.12 -18.21 -7.09
CA ASN A 147 14.37 -19.40 -6.65
C ASN A 147 13.59 -19.15 -5.35
N LEU A 148 14.20 -18.43 -4.39
CA LEU A 148 13.53 -17.98 -3.17
C LEU A 148 12.34 -17.06 -3.50
N ALA A 149 12.54 -16.09 -4.39
CA ALA A 149 11.48 -15.16 -4.78
C ALA A 149 10.29 -15.88 -5.46
N GLU A 150 10.58 -16.88 -6.31
CA GLU A 150 9.53 -17.72 -6.91
C GLU A 150 8.78 -18.56 -5.86
N ALA A 151 9.49 -19.09 -4.87
CA ALA A 151 8.85 -19.80 -3.76
C ALA A 151 7.94 -18.87 -2.93
N ILE A 152 8.41 -17.67 -2.61
CA ILE A 152 7.63 -16.67 -1.89
C ILE A 152 6.37 -16.27 -2.67
N ARG A 153 6.48 -16.04 -3.98
CA ARG A 153 5.31 -15.71 -4.81
C ARG A 153 4.20 -16.76 -4.75
N LYS A 154 4.54 -18.04 -4.60
CA LYS A 154 3.56 -19.12 -4.45
C LYS A 154 2.87 -19.12 -3.08
N ILE A 155 3.54 -18.57 -2.07
CA ILE A 155 3.05 -18.49 -0.68
C ILE A 155 2.17 -17.26 -0.49
N LEU A 156 2.56 -16.13 -1.10
CA LEU A 156 1.84 -14.88 -0.97
C LEU A 156 0.41 -15.00 -1.50
N PRO A 157 -0.56 -14.27 -0.90
CA PRO A 157 -1.91 -14.22 -1.44
C PRO A 157 -1.86 -13.81 -2.92
N GLN A 158 -2.23 -14.72 -3.78
CA GLN A 158 -2.42 -14.40 -5.20
C GLN A 158 -3.60 -13.44 -5.29
N GLU A 159 -3.41 -12.30 -5.95
CA GLU A 159 -4.57 -11.54 -6.41
C GLU A 159 -5.39 -12.49 -7.28
N ARG A 160 -6.52 -12.92 -6.75
CA ARG A 160 -7.52 -13.50 -7.64
C ARG A 160 -7.82 -12.38 -8.64
N PRO A 161 -7.66 -12.61 -9.97
CA PRO A 161 -8.12 -11.61 -10.94
C PRO A 161 -9.51 -11.22 -10.47
N GLU A 162 -9.72 -9.93 -10.19
CA GLU A 162 -11.06 -9.48 -9.88
C GLU A 162 -11.94 -10.09 -10.97
N PRO A 163 -13.06 -10.77 -10.65
CA PRO A 163 -13.98 -11.19 -11.68
C PRO A 163 -14.23 -9.94 -12.49
N GLY A 164 -13.73 -9.97 -13.73
CA GLY A 164 -13.81 -8.80 -14.63
C GLY A 164 -15.19 -8.22 -14.50
N PRO A 165 -15.40 -6.92 -14.64
CA PRO A 165 -16.68 -6.29 -14.39
C PRO A 165 -17.77 -7.20 -14.96
N PRO A 166 -18.83 -7.50 -14.19
CA PRO A 166 -19.85 -8.46 -14.60
C PRO A 166 -20.15 -8.18 -16.06
N LYS A 167 -20.01 -9.20 -16.93
CA LYS A 167 -20.31 -9.03 -18.36
C LYS A 167 -21.60 -8.24 -18.42
N PRO A 168 -21.63 -7.07 -19.08
CA PRO A 168 -22.84 -6.28 -19.14
C PRO A 168 -23.96 -7.25 -19.50
N PRO A 169 -25.12 -7.17 -18.82
CA PRO A 169 -26.26 -8.03 -19.14
C PRO A 169 -26.41 -8.02 -20.67
N PRO A 170 -26.73 -9.17 -21.31
CA PRO A 170 -26.89 -9.22 -22.75
C PRO A 170 -27.71 -8.00 -23.15
N HIS A 171 -27.10 -7.11 -23.96
CA HIS A 171 -27.71 -5.86 -24.36
C HIS A 171 -29.15 -6.18 -24.77
N PRO A 172 -30.16 -5.46 -24.25
CA PRO A 172 -31.47 -5.51 -24.87
C PRO A 172 -31.27 -5.32 -26.37
N PRO A 173 -31.98 -6.05 -27.24
CA PRO A 173 -31.79 -5.98 -28.68
C PRO A 173 -31.60 -4.51 -29.04
N LYS A 174 -30.47 -4.21 -29.72
CA LYS A 174 -30.16 -2.85 -30.14
C LYS A 174 -31.45 -2.23 -30.65
N PRO A 175 -31.92 -1.07 -30.12
CA PRO A 175 -32.99 -0.35 -30.78
C PRO A 175 -32.54 -0.22 -32.23
N GLU A 176 -33.41 -0.60 -33.13
CA GLU A 176 -33.11 -0.45 -34.57
C GLU A 176 -32.60 0.97 -34.78
N PRO A 177 -31.55 1.16 -35.60
CA PRO A 177 -30.97 2.49 -35.79
C PRO A 177 -32.12 3.41 -36.18
N HIS A 178 -32.52 4.29 -35.28
CA HIS A 178 -33.37 5.40 -35.64
C HIS A 178 -32.63 6.12 -36.76
N ASN A 179 -33.17 6.02 -37.94
CA ASN A 179 -32.68 6.67 -39.14
C ASN A 179 -32.77 8.20 -38.90
N TRP A 180 -31.72 8.74 -38.28
CA TRP A 180 -31.52 10.18 -38.19
C TRP A 180 -31.22 10.70 -39.58
N GLN A 181 -32.28 10.99 -40.32
CA GLN A 181 -32.16 11.81 -41.52
C GLN A 181 -31.81 13.23 -41.10
N GLY A 182 -30.51 13.49 -41.01
CA GLY A 182 -29.97 14.83 -40.79
C GLY A 182 -28.94 14.91 -39.66
N GLY A 183 -27.65 14.84 -39.99
CA GLY A 183 -26.53 15.38 -39.22
C GLY A 183 -26.29 14.82 -37.83
N THR A 184 -25.00 14.78 -37.44
CA THR A 184 -24.57 14.54 -36.05
C THR A 184 -25.32 15.48 -35.09
N PRO A 185 -25.83 14.98 -33.93
CA PRO A 185 -26.50 15.83 -32.94
C PRO A 185 -25.60 17.02 -32.59
N PRO A 186 -26.16 18.21 -32.36
CA PRO A 186 -25.35 19.36 -32.01
C PRO A 186 -24.55 19.06 -30.73
N LYS A 187 -23.27 19.38 -30.75
CA LYS A 187 -22.37 19.20 -29.63
C LYS A 187 -22.90 19.97 -28.42
N PRO A 188 -23.12 19.31 -27.25
CA PRO A 188 -23.53 20.02 -26.05
C PRO A 188 -22.40 20.99 -25.64
N ASP A 189 -22.81 22.20 -25.20
CA ASP A 189 -21.87 23.20 -24.68
C ASP A 189 -21.11 22.61 -23.50
N ASN A 190 -19.79 22.57 -23.57
CA ASN A 190 -18.94 22.04 -22.53
C ASN A 190 -18.84 22.96 -21.29
N ASN A 191 -19.49 24.11 -21.33
CA ASN A 191 -19.52 25.13 -20.27
C ASN A 191 -18.13 25.51 -19.72
N LEU A 192 -17.06 25.27 -20.52
CA LEU A 192 -15.66 25.49 -20.11
C LEU A 192 -15.40 26.96 -19.72
N LEU A 193 -16.03 27.91 -20.42
CA LEU A 193 -15.95 29.35 -20.09
C LEU A 193 -16.49 29.64 -18.70
N TRP A 194 -17.63 29.04 -18.33
CA TRP A 194 -18.23 29.18 -17.02
C TRP A 194 -17.39 28.49 -15.94
N ALA A 195 -16.80 27.36 -16.25
CA ALA A 195 -15.91 26.65 -15.34
C ALA A 195 -14.61 27.45 -15.03
N ILE A 196 -14.03 28.10 -16.05
CA ILE A 196 -12.85 28.95 -15.90
C ILE A 196 -13.23 30.25 -15.13
N LEU A 197 -14.35 30.86 -15.45
CA LEU A 197 -14.78 32.08 -14.77
C LEU A 197 -15.07 31.84 -13.28
N SER A 198 -15.68 30.70 -12.94
CA SER A 198 -15.97 30.32 -11.56
C SER A 198 -14.68 29.98 -10.75
N THR A 199 -13.62 29.42 -11.37
CA THR A 199 -12.34 29.19 -10.72
C THR A 199 -11.61 30.47 -10.37
N LEU A 200 -11.72 31.50 -11.24
CA LEU A 200 -11.04 32.77 -11.00
C LEU A 200 -11.71 33.60 -9.88
N LEU A 201 -13.03 33.44 -9.69
CA LEU A 201 -13.79 34.33 -8.79
C LEU A 201 -13.97 33.79 -7.37
N CYS A 202 -14.00 32.47 -7.10
CA CYS A 202 -14.56 32.06 -5.83
C CYS A 202 -13.96 30.88 -5.05
N CYS A 203 -13.43 29.82 -5.63
CA CYS A 203 -12.84 28.72 -4.84
C CYS A 203 -12.06 27.74 -5.73
N LEU A 204 -10.76 27.74 -5.60
CA LEU A 204 -9.83 26.82 -6.30
C LEU A 204 -10.25 25.33 -6.32
N PRO A 205 -10.65 24.69 -5.20
CA PRO A 205 -10.92 23.25 -5.23
C PRO A 205 -12.19 22.85 -6.00
N LEU A 206 -13.26 23.63 -5.94
CA LEU A 206 -14.52 23.29 -6.61
C LEU A 206 -14.49 23.60 -8.12
N GLY A 207 -13.73 24.62 -8.53
CA GLY A 207 -13.55 24.97 -9.92
C GLY A 207 -12.74 23.90 -10.68
N ILE A 208 -11.74 23.28 -10.06
CA ILE A 208 -10.96 22.19 -10.66
C ILE A 208 -11.85 21.00 -11.02
N VAL A 209 -12.78 20.63 -10.14
CA VAL A 209 -13.73 19.52 -10.39
C VAL A 209 -14.63 19.85 -11.60
N SER A 210 -15.10 21.09 -11.73
CA SER A 210 -15.90 21.54 -12.87
C SER A 210 -15.13 21.45 -14.19
N ILE A 211 -13.85 21.83 -14.20
CA ILE A 211 -12.98 21.74 -15.39
C ILE A 211 -12.76 20.27 -15.79
N LEU A 212 -12.55 19.37 -14.84
CA LEU A 212 -12.36 17.93 -15.13
C LEU A 212 -13.60 17.31 -15.80
N HIS A 213 -14.80 17.69 -15.40
CA HIS A 213 -16.03 17.24 -16.05
C HIS A 213 -16.20 17.88 -17.44
N ALA A 214 -15.88 19.15 -17.59
CA ALA A 214 -15.99 19.86 -18.88
C ALA A 214 -15.06 19.28 -19.95
N THR A 215 -13.83 18.88 -19.59
CA THR A 215 -12.88 18.26 -20.54
C THR A 215 -13.31 16.85 -20.97
N LYS A 216 -14.02 16.09 -20.13
CA LYS A 216 -14.55 14.78 -20.49
C LYS A 216 -15.65 14.85 -21.55
N VAL A 217 -16.39 15.93 -21.62
CA VAL A 217 -17.47 16.11 -22.62
C VAL A 217 -16.93 16.02 -24.04
N ASP A 218 -15.80 16.69 -24.32
CA ASP A 218 -15.19 16.69 -25.65
C ASP A 218 -14.68 15.30 -26.06
N HIS A 219 -14.07 14.59 -25.12
CA HIS A 219 -13.57 13.24 -25.38
C HIS A 219 -14.73 12.24 -25.63
N LEU A 220 -15.81 12.32 -24.85
CA LEU A 220 -16.97 11.45 -24.99
C LEU A 220 -17.74 11.74 -26.30
N TYR A 221 -17.84 13.03 -26.67
CA TYR A 221 -18.48 13.43 -27.93
C TYR A 221 -17.69 12.90 -29.14
N THR A 222 -16.37 13.07 -29.16
CA THR A 222 -15.51 12.57 -30.27
C THR A 222 -15.48 11.05 -30.37
N SER A 223 -15.72 10.34 -29.25
CA SER A 223 -15.84 8.87 -29.23
C SER A 223 -17.25 8.35 -29.56
N GLY A 224 -18.18 9.22 -29.95
CA GLY A 224 -19.55 8.84 -30.34
C GLY A 224 -20.49 8.50 -29.17
N GLN A 225 -20.09 8.77 -27.93
CA GLN A 225 -20.88 8.49 -26.71
C GLN A 225 -21.71 9.73 -26.31
N TYR A 226 -22.65 10.13 -27.14
CA TYR A 226 -23.40 11.40 -27.02
C TYR A 226 -24.21 11.52 -25.74
N ASP A 227 -24.84 10.44 -25.25
CA ASP A 227 -25.61 10.46 -24.02
C ASP A 227 -24.75 10.68 -22.78
N GLN A 228 -23.57 10.07 -22.77
CA GLN A 228 -22.60 10.28 -21.68
C GLN A 228 -21.97 11.68 -21.73
N ALA A 229 -21.69 12.20 -22.93
CA ALA A 229 -21.22 13.57 -23.09
C ALA A 229 -22.22 14.59 -22.54
N LYS A 230 -23.52 14.39 -22.76
CA LYS A 230 -24.59 15.22 -22.21
C LYS A 230 -24.66 15.13 -20.68
N ALA A 231 -24.57 13.93 -20.10
CA ALA A 231 -24.59 13.74 -18.67
C ALA A 231 -23.38 14.40 -17.96
N GLU A 232 -22.20 14.36 -18.57
CA GLU A 232 -21.01 15.02 -18.02
C GLU A 232 -21.09 16.57 -18.16
N ALA A 233 -21.70 17.08 -19.23
CA ALA A 233 -21.97 18.51 -19.37
C ALA A 233 -22.93 19.05 -18.29
N ASP A 234 -23.98 18.29 -17.97
CA ASP A 234 -24.94 18.64 -16.91
C ASP A 234 -24.25 18.63 -15.52
N LYS A 235 -23.37 17.69 -15.24
CA LYS A 235 -22.57 17.67 -14.01
C LYS A 235 -21.63 18.87 -13.92
N ALA A 236 -20.93 19.21 -14.99
CA ALA A 236 -20.06 20.38 -15.04
C ALA A 236 -20.82 21.66 -14.69
N LYS A 237 -22.04 21.82 -15.22
CA LYS A 237 -22.93 22.94 -14.92
C LYS A 237 -23.35 22.96 -13.45
N GLN A 238 -23.74 21.85 -12.86
CA GLN A 238 -24.11 21.74 -11.45
C GLN A 238 -22.97 22.16 -10.52
N TRP A 239 -21.76 21.64 -10.75
CA TRP A 239 -20.60 22.00 -9.96
C TRP A 239 -20.22 23.49 -10.09
N ALA A 240 -20.37 24.08 -11.28
CA ALA A 240 -20.17 25.51 -11.48
C ALA A 240 -21.17 26.33 -10.65
N ILE A 241 -22.45 25.94 -10.61
CA ILE A 241 -23.49 26.62 -9.80
C ILE A 241 -23.15 26.52 -8.30
N TYR A 242 -22.77 25.35 -7.81
CA TYR A 242 -22.40 25.18 -6.40
C TYR A 242 -21.15 26.01 -6.01
N SER A 243 -20.19 26.19 -6.90
CA SER A 243 -19.05 27.07 -6.64
C SER A 243 -19.42 28.52 -6.50
N VAL A 244 -20.37 29.01 -7.32
CA VAL A 244 -20.89 30.40 -7.24
C VAL A 244 -21.65 30.60 -5.92
N ILE A 245 -22.54 29.67 -5.56
CA ILE A 245 -23.33 29.76 -4.30
C ILE A 245 -22.34 29.75 -3.09
N GLY A 246 -21.38 28.85 -3.07
CA GLY A 246 -20.36 28.78 -2.00
C GLY A 246 -19.58 30.08 -1.86
N GLY A 247 -19.23 30.72 -2.98
CA GLY A 247 -18.52 31.99 -2.98
C GLY A 247 -19.35 33.14 -2.44
N VAL A 248 -20.64 33.23 -2.80
CA VAL A 248 -21.55 34.22 -2.27
C VAL A 248 -21.72 34.07 -0.76
N VAL A 249 -21.93 32.85 -0.28
CA VAL A 249 -22.04 32.58 1.17
C VAL A 249 -20.74 32.98 1.90
N PHE A 250 -19.59 32.65 1.35
CA PHE A 250 -18.32 33.05 1.94
C PHE A 250 -18.15 34.58 2.02
N LEU A 251 -18.51 35.31 0.98
CA LEU A 251 -18.46 36.76 0.97
C LEU A 251 -19.42 37.39 2.03
N ILE A 252 -20.62 36.86 2.16
CA ILE A 252 -21.56 37.32 3.17
C ILE A 252 -20.99 37.11 4.57
N LEU A 253 -20.44 35.90 4.87
CA LEU A 253 -19.81 35.61 6.15
C LEU A 253 -18.60 36.51 6.42
N TYR A 254 -17.78 36.77 5.41
CA TYR A 254 -16.67 37.69 5.51
C TYR A 254 -17.11 39.11 5.89
N PHE A 255 -18.10 39.66 5.22
CA PHE A 255 -18.64 40.99 5.53
C PHE A 255 -19.27 41.07 6.93
N ILE A 256 -19.95 39.99 7.38
CA ILE A 256 -20.47 39.92 8.75
C ILE A 256 -19.34 39.95 9.77
N LEU A 257 -18.25 39.16 9.55
CA LEU A 257 -17.10 39.15 10.42
C LEU A 257 -16.39 40.51 10.49
N VAL A 258 -16.21 41.15 9.35
CA VAL A 258 -15.61 42.52 9.30
C VAL A 258 -16.50 43.52 10.03
N ALA A 259 -17.83 43.52 9.83
CA ALA A 259 -18.75 44.38 10.51
C ALA A 259 -18.75 44.18 12.04
N LEU A 260 -18.70 42.94 12.51
CA LEU A 260 -18.59 42.61 13.93
C LEU A 260 -17.22 43.01 14.51
N GLY A 261 -16.14 42.85 13.75
CA GLY A 261 -14.81 43.29 14.16
C GLY A 261 -14.65 44.80 14.27
N THR A 262 -15.32 45.57 13.41
CA THR A 262 -15.34 47.04 13.48
C THR A 262 -16.24 47.58 14.60
N LEU A 263 -17.28 46.84 15.00
CA LEU A 263 -18.11 47.17 16.16
C LEU A 263 -17.48 46.81 17.51
N GLY A 264 -16.58 45.84 17.54
CA GLY A 264 -15.85 45.43 18.75
C GLY A 264 -14.58 46.22 19.07
N GLY A 265 -14.10 47.07 18.14
CA GLY A 265 -12.88 47.89 18.29
C GLY A 265 -13.03 49.24 18.96
N GLY A 266 -14.17 49.57 19.52
CA GLY A 266 -14.53 50.88 20.03
C GLY A 266 -14.70 50.98 21.54
N TYR A 267 -13.82 50.39 22.38
CA TYR A 267 -13.72 50.70 23.80
C TYR A 267 -12.32 50.35 24.32
N ASN A 268 -11.38 51.28 24.20
CA ASN A 268 -10.26 51.39 25.11
C ASN A 268 -9.71 52.84 25.04
N TYR A 269 -10.19 53.65 25.96
CA TYR A 269 -9.53 54.78 26.53
C TYR A 269 -9.47 54.54 28.04
#